data_8c16cc71d99f74b0a98177494650da4a
#
_entry.id   8c16cc71d99f74b0a98177494650da4a
#
_cell.length_a   1.000
_cell.length_b   1.000
_cell.length_c   1.000
_cell.angle_alpha   90.00
_cell.angle_beta   90.00
_cell.angle_gamma   90.00
#
_symmetry.space_group_name_H-M   'P 1'
#
loop_
_entity.id
_entity.type
_entity.pdbx_description
1 polymer ?
#
loop_
_entity_poly.entity_id
_entity_poly.type
_entity_poly.pdbx_seq_one_letter_code
_entity_poly.pdbx_strand_id
1 'polypeptide(L)'
;MMADPIDRRSLLAGAALGGVAIASTEARAQRGTAATTPEIYELRTYSLVNGPMRARLDTYLKDAFIPAARRAGCGPVGVFTVAIGPGAPAVQVLVPHPSIADFLALPDRLAADARHTAAAAAFANATPESPAYASLDVKLMRGFPHFPRVEVPDTAEGNKARIFELRTYMSHSHKAGATKIAMFDTGGEIDLFRRTGLKPVFFAQDLTGPTLPSLTYLLTFPDL
;
A
#
# COMPACT_ATOMS: atom_id res chain seq x y z
N MET A 1 50.21 13.60 11.48
CA MET A 1 50.00 14.21 10.16
C MET A 1 48.53 14.68 10.14
N MET A 2 48.36 15.97 10.49
CA MET A 2 47.06 16.62 10.72
C MET A 2 46.45 17.04 9.38
N ALA A 3 45.20 16.78 9.20
CA ALA A 3 44.43 17.26 8.05
C ALA A 3 43.84 18.65 8.34
N ASP A 4 44.09 19.60 7.42
CA ASP A 4 43.61 20.99 7.51
C ASP A 4 42.11 21.11 7.35
N PRO A 5 41.48 22.08 8.03
CA PRO A 5 40.04 22.34 7.87
C PRO A 5 39.74 23.19 6.62
N ILE A 6 38.74 22.79 5.87
CA ILE A 6 38.23 23.49 4.66
C ILE A 6 37.60 24.83 5.08
N ASP A 7 38.21 25.92 4.62
CA ASP A 7 37.74 27.29 4.81
C ASP A 7 36.47 27.61 3.95
N ARG A 8 35.40 28.02 4.60
CA ARG A 8 34.08 28.30 4.03
C ARG A 8 33.89 29.73 3.44
N ARG A 9 34.97 30.50 3.21
CA ARG A 9 34.88 31.93 2.88
C ARG A 9 35.24 32.32 1.44
N SER A 10 35.45 31.41 0.50
CA SER A 10 35.94 31.78 -0.84
C SER A 10 34.95 31.56 -1.99
N LEU A 11 33.66 31.66 -1.78
CA LEU A 11 32.65 31.51 -2.83
C LEU A 11 31.71 32.73 -2.97
N LEU A 12 32.27 33.94 -3.05
CA LEU A 12 31.54 35.13 -3.46
C LEU A 12 32.50 36.13 -4.10
N ALA A 13 32.68 36.07 -5.41
CA ALA A 13 32.94 37.26 -6.27
C ALA A 13 33.08 36.83 -7.75
N GLY A 14 32.23 37.34 -8.62
CA GLY A 14 32.38 37.15 -10.06
C GLY A 14 31.12 37.51 -10.84
N ALA A 15 30.66 38.77 -10.74
CA ALA A 15 29.70 39.32 -11.68
C ALA A 15 30.42 39.82 -12.94
N ALA A 16 30.02 39.34 -14.11
CA ALA A 16 30.35 40.00 -15.39
C ALA A 16 29.15 39.88 -16.35
N LEU A 17 28.65 41.01 -16.75
CA LEU A 17 27.61 41.28 -17.72
C LEU A 17 28.03 40.83 -19.13
N GLY A 18 27.17 40.10 -19.81
CA GLY A 18 27.28 39.82 -21.24
C GLY A 18 25.91 39.51 -21.79
N GLY A 19 25.25 40.49 -22.39
CA GLY A 19 23.98 40.35 -23.07
C GLY A 19 24.13 39.57 -24.39
N VAL A 20 23.28 38.59 -24.61
CA VAL A 20 23.05 38.00 -25.93
C VAL A 20 21.54 37.71 -26.10
N ALA A 21 21.10 38.05 -27.31
CA ALA A 21 19.75 38.11 -27.81
C ALA A 21 18.88 36.90 -27.52
N ILE A 22 17.62 37.19 -27.17
CA ILE A 22 16.54 36.24 -26.95
C ILE A 22 16.04 35.77 -28.31
N ALA A 23 16.31 34.50 -28.63
CA ALA A 23 15.52 33.78 -29.61
C ALA A 23 14.36 33.12 -28.86
N SER A 24 13.17 33.62 -29.10
CA SER A 24 11.92 33.05 -28.55
C SER A 24 11.66 31.70 -29.22
N THR A 25 12.18 30.64 -28.64
CA THR A 25 11.73 29.28 -28.98
C THR A 25 10.52 29.01 -28.12
N GLU A 26 9.34 29.01 -28.73
CA GLU A 26 8.10 28.54 -28.11
C GLU A 26 8.33 27.14 -27.56
N ALA A 27 8.57 27.05 -26.27
CA ALA A 27 8.50 25.81 -25.53
C ALA A 27 7.03 25.35 -25.54
N ARG A 28 6.72 24.51 -26.56
CA ARG A 28 5.49 23.73 -26.60
C ARG A 28 5.44 22.93 -25.30
N ALA A 29 4.68 23.44 -24.33
CA ALA A 29 4.42 22.74 -23.09
C ALA A 29 3.83 21.39 -23.44
N GLN A 30 4.66 20.34 -23.40
CA GLN A 30 4.18 18.98 -23.28
C GLN A 30 3.33 18.97 -21.99
N ARG A 31 2.02 18.90 -22.17
CA ARG A 31 1.10 18.50 -21.09
C ARG A 31 1.48 17.07 -20.73
N GLY A 32 2.46 16.92 -19.85
CA GLY A 32 2.70 15.69 -19.16
C GLY A 32 1.41 15.37 -18.43
N THR A 33 0.82 14.24 -18.71
CA THR A 33 -0.22 13.63 -17.88
C THR A 33 0.32 13.68 -16.46
N ALA A 34 -0.36 14.42 -15.58
CA ALA A 34 0.06 14.55 -14.19
C ALA A 34 0.27 13.13 -13.65
N ALA A 35 1.50 12.80 -13.29
CA ALA A 35 1.84 11.49 -12.79
C ALA A 35 0.95 11.21 -11.59
N THR A 36 0.10 10.19 -11.68
CA THR A 36 -0.78 9.80 -10.59
C THR A 36 0.08 9.38 -9.40
N THR A 37 -0.04 10.07 -8.27
CA THR A 37 0.69 9.70 -7.06
C THR A 37 0.27 8.30 -6.63
N PRO A 38 1.22 7.36 -6.45
CA PRO A 38 0.91 6.02 -6.01
C PRO A 38 0.25 6.01 -4.63
N GLU A 39 -0.75 5.15 -4.46
CA GLU A 39 -1.40 4.90 -3.18
C GLU A 39 -0.42 4.30 -2.17
N ILE A 40 -0.73 4.50 -0.89
CA ILE A 40 -0.13 3.77 0.23
C ILE A 40 -1.09 2.63 0.60
N TYR A 41 -0.57 1.42 0.64
CA TYR A 41 -1.32 0.25 1.04
C TYR A 41 -0.97 -0.13 2.47
N GLU A 42 -1.99 -0.23 3.30
CA GLU A 42 -1.90 -0.81 4.63
C GLU A 42 -2.45 -2.24 4.56
N LEU A 43 -1.60 -3.22 4.85
CA LEU A 43 -2.01 -4.61 4.97
C LEU A 43 -2.04 -4.98 6.46
N ARG A 44 -3.24 -5.12 7.01
CA ARG A 44 -3.48 -5.59 8.37
C ARG A 44 -3.62 -7.10 8.37
N THR A 45 -2.86 -7.78 9.22
CA THR A 45 -2.99 -9.22 9.43
C THR A 45 -3.51 -9.47 10.84
N TYR A 46 -4.77 -9.84 10.95
CA TYR A 46 -5.39 -10.27 12.21
C TYR A 46 -5.17 -11.76 12.40
N SER A 47 -4.30 -12.15 13.32
CA SER A 47 -4.16 -13.54 13.74
C SER A 47 -5.32 -13.88 14.69
N LEU A 48 -5.93 -15.03 14.45
CA LEU A 48 -7.11 -15.47 15.19
C LEU A 48 -6.83 -16.80 15.86
N VAL A 49 -7.61 -17.14 16.88
CA VAL A 49 -7.75 -18.49 17.40
C VAL A 49 -9.15 -19.03 17.06
N ASN A 50 -9.31 -20.33 17.11
CA ASN A 50 -10.62 -20.93 16.93
C ASN A 50 -11.62 -20.39 17.96
N GLY A 51 -12.86 -20.13 17.52
CA GLY A 51 -13.90 -19.62 18.38
C GLY A 51 -14.53 -18.30 17.89
N PRO A 52 -15.01 -17.43 18.76
CA PRO A 52 -15.84 -16.28 18.38
C PRO A 52 -15.08 -15.11 17.74
N MET A 53 -13.72 -15.12 17.74
CA MET A 53 -12.92 -14.02 17.21
C MET A 53 -13.24 -13.72 15.74
N ARG A 54 -13.41 -14.77 14.92
CA ARG A 54 -13.71 -14.59 13.50
C ARG A 54 -15.03 -13.87 13.29
N ALA A 55 -16.10 -14.29 13.92
CA ALA A 55 -17.41 -13.66 13.77
C ALA A 55 -17.41 -12.21 14.28
N ARG A 56 -16.70 -11.95 15.38
CA ARG A 56 -16.53 -10.60 15.93
C ARG A 56 -15.78 -9.69 14.97
N LEU A 57 -14.68 -10.17 14.38
CA LEU A 57 -13.91 -9.43 13.39
C LEU A 57 -14.74 -9.17 12.13
N ASP A 58 -15.46 -10.17 11.60
CA ASP A 58 -16.30 -10.01 10.42
C ASP A 58 -17.39 -8.95 10.64
N THR A 59 -18.04 -8.95 11.81
CA THR A 59 -19.02 -7.92 12.19
C THR A 59 -18.37 -6.53 12.25
N TYR A 60 -17.22 -6.40 12.92
CA TYR A 60 -16.48 -5.14 13.00
C TYR A 60 -16.11 -4.60 11.61
N LEU A 61 -15.53 -5.46 10.76
CA LEU A 61 -15.13 -5.05 9.41
C LEU A 61 -16.33 -4.61 8.58
N LYS A 62 -17.42 -5.39 8.59
CA LYS A 62 -18.61 -5.15 7.79
C LYS A 62 -19.37 -3.91 8.24
N ASP A 63 -19.63 -3.78 9.53
CA ASP A 63 -20.61 -2.83 10.06
C ASP A 63 -19.97 -1.54 10.59
N ALA A 64 -18.66 -1.57 10.94
CA ALA A 64 -17.95 -0.42 11.49
C ALA A 64 -16.80 0.06 10.57
N PHE A 65 -15.76 -0.76 10.38
CA PHE A 65 -14.51 -0.30 9.77
C PHE A 65 -14.64 0.06 8.29
N ILE A 66 -15.14 -0.84 7.44
CA ILE A 66 -15.21 -0.61 5.98
C ILE A 66 -16.08 0.61 5.63
N PRO A 67 -17.29 0.78 6.21
CA PRO A 67 -18.08 1.98 5.97
C PRO A 67 -17.39 3.27 6.41
N ALA A 68 -16.68 3.25 7.54
CA ALA A 68 -15.98 4.42 8.05
C ALA A 68 -14.70 4.75 7.24
N ALA A 69 -13.92 3.74 6.85
CA ALA A 69 -12.76 3.91 5.97
C ALA A 69 -13.17 4.56 4.64
N ARG A 70 -14.28 4.13 4.04
CA ARG A 70 -14.83 4.75 2.82
C ARG A 70 -15.21 6.22 3.03
N ARG A 71 -15.86 6.56 4.16
CA ARG A 71 -16.17 7.97 4.50
C ARG A 71 -14.91 8.80 4.71
N ALA A 72 -13.85 8.18 5.21
CA ALA A 72 -12.54 8.79 5.37
C ALA A 72 -11.74 8.91 4.06
N GLY A 73 -12.28 8.44 2.93
CA GLY A 73 -11.63 8.50 1.62
C GLY A 73 -10.64 7.37 1.34
N CYS A 74 -10.64 6.30 2.16
CA CYS A 74 -9.80 5.13 1.98
C CYS A 74 -10.56 4.01 1.25
N GLY A 75 -9.84 3.19 0.50
CA GLY A 75 -10.39 2.02 -0.17
C GLY A 75 -10.32 2.08 -1.71
N PRO A 76 -10.78 1.02 -2.38
CA PRO A 76 -11.61 -0.08 -1.88
C PRO A 76 -10.89 -1.00 -0.90
N VAL A 77 -11.56 -1.36 0.21
CA VAL A 77 -10.98 -2.24 1.23
C VAL A 77 -11.18 -3.70 0.81
N GLY A 78 -10.08 -4.46 0.76
CA GLY A 78 -10.08 -5.91 0.51
C GLY A 78 -10.02 -6.69 1.83
N VAL A 79 -10.81 -7.77 1.94
CA VAL A 79 -10.78 -8.68 3.09
C VAL A 79 -10.56 -10.09 2.61
N PHE A 80 -9.51 -10.74 3.12
CA PHE A 80 -9.07 -12.06 2.66
C PHE A 80 -8.90 -13.01 3.85
N THR A 81 -9.42 -14.22 3.73
CA THR A 81 -9.13 -15.29 4.69
C THR A 81 -7.88 -16.02 4.24
N VAL A 82 -6.91 -16.17 5.12
CA VAL A 82 -5.72 -16.99 4.85
C VAL A 82 -6.12 -18.47 4.86
N ALA A 83 -6.19 -19.06 3.68
CA ALA A 83 -6.49 -20.49 3.52
C ALA A 83 -5.21 -21.33 3.63
N ILE A 84 -4.13 -20.88 2.98
CA ILE A 84 -2.81 -21.52 2.99
C ILE A 84 -1.77 -20.42 3.18
N GLY A 85 -0.91 -20.56 4.18
CA GLY A 85 0.16 -19.61 4.44
C GLY A 85 0.50 -19.45 5.91
N PRO A 86 1.53 -18.66 6.22
CA PRO A 86 1.95 -18.42 7.60
C PRO A 86 0.86 -17.68 8.39
N GLY A 87 0.71 -18.03 9.66
CA GLY A 87 -0.18 -17.34 10.60
C GLY A 87 -1.66 -17.75 10.52
N ALA A 88 -2.05 -18.75 9.71
CA ALA A 88 -3.42 -19.25 9.73
C ALA A 88 -3.76 -19.89 11.10
N PRO A 89 -5.01 -19.65 11.63
CA PRO A 89 -6.10 -18.91 11.01
C PRO A 89 -5.91 -17.38 11.14
N ALA A 90 -5.97 -16.69 10.01
CA ALA A 90 -5.83 -15.24 9.96
C ALA A 90 -6.76 -14.59 8.91
N VAL A 91 -7.05 -13.31 9.12
CA VAL A 91 -7.72 -12.45 8.15
C VAL A 91 -6.78 -11.31 7.77
N GLN A 92 -6.55 -11.13 6.48
CA GLN A 92 -5.81 -10.01 5.95
C GLN A 92 -6.79 -8.95 5.42
N VAL A 93 -6.51 -7.68 5.77
CA VAL A 93 -7.32 -6.53 5.35
C VAL A 93 -6.41 -5.55 4.63
N LEU A 94 -6.62 -5.38 3.33
CA LEU A 94 -5.92 -4.41 2.50
C LEU A 94 -6.68 -3.09 2.50
N VAL A 95 -6.05 -2.03 2.95
CA VAL A 95 -6.62 -0.68 2.99
C VAL A 95 -5.77 0.25 2.13
N PRO A 96 -6.24 0.61 0.92
CA PRO A 96 -5.61 1.66 0.12
C PRO A 96 -5.88 3.04 0.73
N HIS A 97 -4.83 3.84 0.86
CA HIS A 97 -4.86 5.24 1.28
C HIS A 97 -4.36 6.13 0.15
N PRO A 98 -5.01 7.28 -0.13
CA PRO A 98 -4.54 8.21 -1.15
C PRO A 98 -3.11 8.70 -0.90
N SER A 99 -2.69 8.81 0.37
CA SER A 99 -1.35 9.26 0.77
C SER A 99 -0.94 8.73 2.15
N ILE A 100 0.32 8.91 2.50
CA ILE A 100 0.82 8.60 3.86
C ILE A 100 0.15 9.49 4.93
N ALA A 101 -0.20 10.73 4.58
CA ALA A 101 -0.92 11.62 5.48
C ALA A 101 -2.34 11.09 5.79
N ASP A 102 -3.01 10.51 4.79
CA ASP A 102 -4.33 9.90 4.99
C ASP A 102 -4.24 8.64 5.86
N PHE A 103 -3.19 7.82 5.69
CA PHE A 103 -2.92 6.70 6.60
C PHE A 103 -2.75 7.17 8.04
N LEU A 104 -1.93 8.20 8.28
CA LEU A 104 -1.69 8.74 9.62
C LEU A 104 -2.94 9.39 10.23
N ALA A 105 -3.79 10.00 9.41
CA ALA A 105 -5.02 10.66 9.86
C ALA A 105 -6.20 9.70 10.08
N LEU A 106 -6.12 8.47 9.57
CA LEU A 106 -7.25 7.53 9.62
C LEU A 106 -7.71 7.23 11.07
N PRO A 107 -6.84 6.96 12.05
CA PRO A 107 -7.27 6.68 13.43
C PRO A 107 -8.11 7.81 14.01
N ASP A 108 -7.70 9.07 13.83
CA ASP A 108 -8.40 10.24 14.35
C ASP A 108 -9.75 10.43 13.64
N ARG A 109 -9.80 10.22 12.31
CA ARG A 109 -11.05 10.26 11.54
C ARG A 109 -12.04 9.19 12.00
N LEU A 110 -11.56 7.99 12.30
CA LEU A 110 -12.37 6.90 12.83
C LEU A 110 -12.89 7.21 14.25
N ALA A 111 -12.05 7.78 15.11
CA ALA A 111 -12.43 8.18 16.45
C ALA A 111 -13.47 9.31 16.47
N ALA A 112 -13.39 10.24 15.51
CA ALA A 112 -14.35 11.33 15.34
C ALA A 112 -15.68 10.89 14.68
N ASP A 113 -15.73 9.71 14.06
CA ASP A 113 -16.94 9.19 13.40
C ASP A 113 -17.83 8.47 14.45
N ALA A 114 -18.89 9.15 14.88
CA ALA A 114 -19.82 8.60 15.88
C ALA A 114 -20.50 7.29 15.44
N ARG A 115 -20.73 7.10 14.12
CA ARG A 115 -21.30 5.85 13.59
C ARG A 115 -20.29 4.71 13.72
N HIS A 116 -19.03 4.98 13.40
CA HIS A 116 -17.95 4.00 13.59
C HIS A 116 -17.81 3.65 15.06
N THR A 117 -17.70 4.64 15.94
CA THR A 117 -17.48 4.42 17.38
C THR A 117 -18.60 3.57 18.00
N ALA A 118 -19.85 3.85 17.64
CA ALA A 118 -20.98 3.05 18.11
C ALA A 118 -20.96 1.61 17.59
N ALA A 119 -20.72 1.42 16.28
CA ALA A 119 -20.72 0.09 15.68
C ALA A 119 -19.48 -0.74 16.08
N ALA A 120 -18.35 -0.09 16.36
CA ALA A 120 -17.09 -0.74 16.75
C ALA A 120 -17.03 -1.13 18.24
N ALA A 121 -17.99 -0.68 19.07
CA ALA A 121 -17.88 -0.76 20.53
C ALA A 121 -17.60 -2.18 21.05
N ALA A 122 -18.27 -3.20 20.53
CA ALA A 122 -18.06 -4.59 20.93
C ALA A 122 -16.67 -5.14 20.57
N PHE A 123 -16.06 -4.63 19.51
CA PHE A 123 -14.72 -4.99 19.07
C PHE A 123 -13.65 -4.20 19.84
N ALA A 124 -13.86 -2.88 19.98
CA ALA A 124 -12.92 -1.97 20.61
C ALA A 124 -12.79 -2.19 22.14
N ASN A 125 -13.88 -2.62 22.80
CA ASN A 125 -13.93 -2.87 24.25
C ASN A 125 -13.77 -4.36 24.60
N ALA A 126 -13.19 -5.16 23.70
CA ALA A 126 -12.88 -6.56 24.00
C ALA A 126 -11.95 -6.68 25.22
N THR A 127 -12.24 -7.66 26.11
CA THR A 127 -11.46 -7.87 27.33
C THR A 127 -10.38 -8.92 27.14
N PRO A 128 -9.40 -9.03 28.06
CA PRO A 128 -8.38 -10.09 28.00
C PRO A 128 -8.98 -11.52 28.01
N GLU A 129 -10.12 -11.72 28.67
CA GLU A 129 -10.82 -13.01 28.74
C GLU A 129 -11.57 -13.34 27.44
N SER A 130 -11.87 -12.30 26.65
CA SER A 130 -12.57 -12.44 25.36
C SER A 130 -11.97 -11.47 24.32
N PRO A 131 -10.73 -11.70 23.90
CA PRO A 131 -10.02 -10.77 23.02
C PRO A 131 -10.64 -10.73 21.61
N ALA A 132 -10.48 -9.59 20.93
CA ALA A 132 -11.00 -9.40 19.58
C ALA A 132 -10.17 -10.17 18.53
N TYR A 133 -8.88 -10.31 18.79
CA TYR A 133 -7.89 -11.03 17.96
C TYR A 133 -6.72 -11.49 18.85
N ALA A 134 -5.89 -12.38 18.36
CA ALA A 134 -4.69 -12.82 19.09
C ALA A 134 -3.52 -11.84 18.88
N SER A 135 -3.31 -11.37 17.65
CA SER A 135 -2.36 -10.31 17.31
C SER A 135 -2.81 -9.54 16.09
N LEU A 136 -2.29 -8.33 15.93
CA LEU A 136 -2.46 -7.49 14.75
C LEU A 136 -1.09 -7.03 14.26
N ASP A 137 -0.72 -7.45 13.06
CA ASP A 137 0.44 -6.96 12.35
C ASP A 137 0.01 -5.99 11.25
N VAL A 138 0.80 -4.92 11.06
CA VAL A 138 0.55 -3.90 10.02
C VAL A 138 1.78 -3.74 9.15
N LYS A 139 1.60 -3.97 7.85
CA LYS A 139 2.61 -3.75 6.83
C LYS A 139 2.21 -2.56 5.96
N LEU A 140 3.11 -1.60 5.81
CA LEU A 140 2.94 -0.47 4.89
C LEU A 140 3.70 -0.72 3.60
N MET A 141 3.06 -0.38 2.49
CA MET A 141 3.61 -0.53 1.14
C MET A 141 3.25 0.71 0.31
N ARG A 142 4.06 1.00 -0.70
CA ARG A 142 3.79 2.06 -1.67
C ARG A 142 3.57 1.45 -3.04
N GLY A 143 2.45 1.76 -3.67
CA GLY A 143 2.13 1.34 -5.04
C GLY A 143 3.24 1.71 -6.03
N PHE A 144 3.38 0.93 -7.10
CA PHE A 144 4.34 1.25 -8.15
C PHE A 144 3.86 2.45 -8.98
N PRO A 145 4.77 3.28 -9.51
CA PRO A 145 4.41 4.41 -10.36
C PRO A 145 3.55 4.05 -11.58
N HIS A 146 3.79 2.90 -12.23
CA HIS A 146 3.01 2.43 -13.38
C HIS A 146 1.85 1.49 -13.00
N PHE A 147 1.69 1.21 -11.70
CA PHE A 147 0.51 0.55 -11.12
C PHE A 147 0.10 1.29 -9.84
N PRO A 148 -0.32 2.57 -9.97
CA PRO A 148 -0.43 3.48 -8.81
C PRO A 148 -1.62 3.21 -7.91
N ARG A 149 -2.60 2.40 -8.35
CA ARG A 149 -3.85 2.15 -7.62
C ARG A 149 -4.21 0.67 -7.63
N VAL A 150 -4.99 0.27 -6.62
CA VAL A 150 -5.61 -1.05 -6.60
C VAL A 150 -6.56 -1.21 -7.79
N GLU A 151 -6.41 -2.30 -8.53
CA GLU A 151 -7.38 -2.75 -9.54
C GLU A 151 -8.30 -3.79 -8.90
N VAL A 152 -9.57 -3.41 -8.76
CA VAL A 152 -10.58 -4.35 -8.22
C VAL A 152 -10.91 -5.37 -9.29
N PRO A 153 -10.79 -6.69 -9.00
CA PRO A 153 -11.15 -7.71 -9.98
C PRO A 153 -12.62 -7.59 -10.40
N ASP A 154 -12.88 -7.82 -11.67
CA ASP A 154 -14.25 -7.85 -12.18
C ASP A 154 -15.06 -8.93 -11.45
N THR A 155 -16.15 -8.49 -10.81
CA THR A 155 -17.08 -9.36 -10.07
C THR A 155 -18.32 -9.72 -10.89
N ALA A 156 -18.39 -9.30 -12.15
CA ALA A 156 -19.56 -9.49 -13.02
C ALA A 156 -19.95 -10.97 -13.23
N GLU A 157 -19.04 -11.91 -12.94
CA GLU A 157 -19.33 -13.35 -13.01
C GLU A 157 -20.00 -13.92 -11.73
N GLY A 158 -20.70 -13.08 -10.95
CA GLY A 158 -21.40 -13.47 -9.74
C GLY A 158 -20.46 -13.74 -8.56
N ASN A 159 -20.96 -13.64 -7.33
CA ASN A 159 -20.26 -13.80 -6.04
C ASN A 159 -19.56 -15.16 -5.82
N LYS A 160 -18.86 -15.67 -6.84
CA LYS A 160 -18.05 -16.88 -6.70
C LYS A 160 -16.83 -16.59 -5.84
N ALA A 161 -16.52 -17.50 -4.94
CA ALA A 161 -15.27 -17.46 -4.20
C ALA A 161 -14.09 -17.41 -5.18
N ARG A 162 -13.16 -16.47 -4.96
CA ARG A 162 -11.94 -16.31 -5.74
C ARG A 162 -10.74 -16.66 -4.88
N ILE A 163 -9.70 -17.14 -5.54
CA ILE A 163 -8.40 -17.32 -4.90
C ILE A 163 -7.57 -16.06 -5.13
N PHE A 164 -6.94 -15.61 -4.07
CA PHE A 164 -5.97 -14.52 -4.10
C PHE A 164 -4.62 -15.07 -3.65
N GLU A 165 -3.59 -14.73 -4.37
CA GLU A 165 -2.22 -15.14 -4.05
C GLU A 165 -1.39 -13.89 -3.76
N LEU A 166 -1.05 -13.71 -2.47
CA LEU A 166 -0.16 -12.65 -2.01
C LEU A 166 1.27 -13.14 -2.09
N ARG A 167 2.11 -12.48 -2.90
CA ARG A 167 3.51 -12.82 -3.09
C ARG A 167 4.41 -11.70 -2.58
N THR A 168 5.44 -12.07 -1.80
CA THR A 168 6.48 -11.14 -1.37
C THR A 168 7.84 -11.62 -1.86
N TYR A 169 8.56 -10.74 -2.56
CA TYR A 169 9.89 -11.01 -3.08
C TYR A 169 10.93 -10.21 -2.31
N MET A 170 11.71 -10.90 -1.51
CA MET A 170 12.84 -10.34 -0.78
C MET A 170 14.06 -10.17 -1.69
N SER A 171 14.91 -9.24 -1.36
CA SER A 171 16.18 -9.00 -2.05
C SER A 171 17.33 -8.91 -1.06
N HIS A 172 18.49 -9.41 -1.46
CA HIS A 172 19.68 -9.48 -0.60
C HIS A 172 20.39 -8.14 -0.42
N SER A 173 19.99 -7.09 -1.15
CA SER A 173 20.56 -5.74 -1.03
C SER A 173 19.59 -4.68 -1.57
N HIS A 174 19.79 -3.42 -1.15
CA HIS A 174 18.98 -2.30 -1.66
C HIS A 174 19.05 -2.16 -3.19
N LYS A 175 20.25 -2.35 -3.77
CA LYS A 175 20.44 -2.31 -5.22
C LYS A 175 19.64 -3.42 -5.92
N ALA A 176 19.71 -4.66 -5.41
CA ALA A 176 18.95 -5.78 -5.97
C ALA A 176 17.43 -5.55 -5.85
N GLY A 177 16.97 -4.98 -4.72
CA GLY A 177 15.57 -4.60 -4.53
C GLY A 177 15.12 -3.55 -5.54
N ALA A 178 15.89 -2.48 -5.72
CA ALA A 178 15.59 -1.43 -6.70
C ALA A 178 15.56 -1.98 -8.12
N THR A 179 16.52 -2.83 -8.49
CA THR A 179 16.54 -3.49 -9.82
C THR A 179 15.32 -4.37 -10.02
N LYS A 180 14.91 -5.13 -9.00
CA LYS A 180 13.72 -5.98 -9.09
C LYS A 180 12.43 -5.15 -9.25
N ILE A 181 12.29 -4.06 -8.49
CA ILE A 181 11.16 -3.14 -8.64
C ILE A 181 11.13 -2.56 -10.07
N ALA A 182 12.27 -2.09 -10.60
CA ALA A 182 12.35 -1.56 -11.95
C ALA A 182 11.99 -2.62 -13.02
N MET A 183 12.37 -3.88 -12.82
CA MET A 183 12.00 -4.98 -13.71
C MET A 183 10.47 -5.16 -13.78
N PHE A 184 9.78 -5.08 -12.65
CA PHE A 184 8.31 -5.14 -12.62
C PHE A 184 7.69 -3.88 -13.20
N ASP A 185 8.07 -2.70 -12.68
CA ASP A 185 7.38 -1.42 -12.92
C ASP A 185 7.62 -0.89 -14.35
N THR A 186 8.87 -0.92 -14.82
CA THR A 186 9.27 -0.36 -16.13
C THR A 186 9.84 -1.41 -17.09
N GLY A 187 10.21 -2.58 -16.61
CA GLY A 187 10.83 -3.65 -17.40
C GLY A 187 9.83 -4.57 -18.13
N GLY A 188 8.52 -4.31 -18.01
CA GLY A 188 7.47 -5.02 -18.75
C GLY A 188 6.91 -6.28 -18.08
N GLU A 189 7.27 -6.57 -16.83
CA GLU A 189 6.76 -7.74 -16.09
C GLU A 189 5.25 -7.63 -15.85
N ILE A 190 4.75 -6.44 -15.48
CA ILE A 190 3.31 -6.17 -15.31
C ILE A 190 2.55 -6.40 -16.59
N ASP A 191 3.08 -5.93 -17.73
CA ASP A 191 2.46 -6.14 -19.04
C ASP A 191 2.50 -7.61 -19.46
N LEU A 192 3.58 -8.33 -19.12
CA LEU A 192 3.67 -9.76 -19.33
C LEU A 192 2.57 -10.51 -18.56
N PHE A 193 2.36 -10.17 -17.29
CA PHE A 193 1.30 -10.77 -16.47
C PHE A 193 -0.07 -10.60 -17.14
N ARG A 194 -0.40 -9.39 -17.58
CA ARG A 194 -1.67 -9.10 -18.25
C ARG A 194 -1.81 -9.90 -19.56
N ARG A 195 -0.76 -9.95 -20.39
CA ARG A 195 -0.78 -10.72 -21.66
C ARG A 195 -0.92 -12.23 -21.47
N THR A 196 -0.42 -12.77 -20.37
CA THR A 196 -0.54 -14.19 -20.04
C THR A 196 -1.84 -14.53 -19.28
N GLY A 197 -2.75 -13.55 -19.13
CA GLY A 197 -4.06 -13.76 -18.50
C GLY A 197 -4.04 -13.69 -16.97
N LEU A 198 -2.90 -13.39 -16.34
CA LEU A 198 -2.83 -13.11 -14.91
C LEU A 198 -3.55 -11.79 -14.62
N LYS A 199 -4.29 -11.76 -13.52
CA LYS A 199 -5.08 -10.58 -13.11
C LYS A 199 -4.48 -9.99 -11.84
N PRO A 200 -3.56 -9.01 -11.95
CA PRO A 200 -3.00 -8.35 -10.79
C PRO A 200 -4.03 -7.43 -10.11
N VAL A 201 -3.93 -7.33 -8.79
CA VAL A 201 -4.73 -6.42 -7.96
C VAL A 201 -3.92 -5.21 -7.53
N PHE A 202 -2.66 -5.42 -7.15
CA PHE A 202 -1.69 -4.35 -6.89
C PHE A 202 -0.26 -4.87 -7.01
N PHE A 203 0.68 -3.94 -7.21
CA PHE A 203 2.11 -4.10 -7.02
C PHE A 203 2.64 -2.98 -6.13
N ALA A 204 3.49 -3.32 -5.16
CA ALA A 204 3.97 -2.34 -4.21
C ALA A 204 5.39 -2.63 -3.71
N GLN A 205 6.11 -1.56 -3.39
CA GLN A 205 7.34 -1.61 -2.62
C GLN A 205 6.98 -1.66 -1.13
N ASP A 206 7.53 -2.62 -0.41
CA ASP A 206 7.38 -2.68 1.04
C ASP A 206 8.15 -1.53 1.71
N LEU A 207 7.47 -0.79 2.59
CA LEU A 207 8.06 0.30 3.39
C LEU A 207 8.39 -0.15 4.79
N THR A 208 7.62 -1.11 5.34
CA THR A 208 7.83 -1.72 6.65
C THR A 208 7.76 -3.24 6.55
N GLY A 209 8.32 -3.92 7.53
CA GLY A 209 8.28 -5.38 7.63
C GLY A 209 9.64 -6.00 7.93
N PRO A 210 9.67 -7.27 8.29
CA PRO A 210 10.89 -7.95 8.75
C PRO A 210 11.85 -8.35 7.62
N THR A 211 11.45 -8.22 6.35
CA THR A 211 12.16 -8.80 5.19
C THR A 211 12.55 -7.76 4.15
N LEU A 212 12.87 -6.54 4.58
CA LEU A 212 13.29 -5.45 3.68
C LEU A 212 14.74 -5.65 3.18
N PRO A 213 15.05 -5.22 1.94
CA PRO A 213 14.12 -4.63 0.97
C PRO A 213 13.31 -5.72 0.24
N SER A 214 12.02 -5.45 0.07
CA SER A 214 11.11 -6.37 -0.60
C SER A 214 10.04 -5.63 -1.39
N LEU A 215 9.39 -6.35 -2.29
CA LEU A 215 8.17 -5.94 -2.97
C LEU A 215 7.08 -6.99 -2.72
N THR A 216 5.84 -6.53 -2.71
CA THR A 216 4.67 -7.40 -2.54
C THR A 216 3.65 -7.09 -3.62
N TYR A 217 3.00 -8.13 -4.13
CA TYR A 217 1.89 -7.99 -5.07
C TYR A 217 0.83 -9.05 -4.84
N LEU A 218 -0.36 -8.78 -5.33
CA LEU A 218 -1.52 -9.64 -5.19
C LEU A 218 -2.07 -9.99 -6.57
N LEU A 219 -2.25 -11.26 -6.83
CA LEU A 219 -2.94 -11.79 -8.01
C LEU A 219 -4.29 -12.38 -7.60
N THR A 220 -5.23 -12.45 -8.56
CA THR A 220 -6.49 -13.17 -8.37
C THR A 220 -6.69 -14.22 -9.45
N PHE A 221 -7.30 -15.33 -9.05
CA PHE A 221 -7.65 -16.47 -9.88
C PHE A 221 -9.12 -16.83 -9.66
N PRO A 222 -9.80 -17.38 -10.67
CA PRO A 222 -11.22 -17.78 -10.54
C PRO A 222 -11.40 -18.97 -9.59
N ASP A 223 -10.41 -19.87 -9.54
CA ASP A 223 -10.38 -21.10 -8.74
C ASP A 223 -8.93 -21.53 -8.47
N LEU A 224 -8.72 -22.68 -7.77
CA LEU A 224 -7.43 -23.32 -7.54
C LEU A 224 -6.99 -24.13 -8.73
#